data_e79acc22fa1d5190f8e79cb916c74db1
#
_entry.id   e79acc22fa1d5190f8e79cb916c74db1
#
_cell.length_a   1.000
_cell.length_b   1.000
_cell.length_c   1.000
_cell.angle_alpha   90.00
_cell.angle_beta   90.00
_cell.angle_gamma   90.00
#
_symmetry.space_group_name_H-M   'P 1'
#
loop_
_entity.id
_entity.type
_entity.pdbx_description
1 polymer ?
#
loop_
_entity_poly.entity_id
_entity_poly.type
_entity_poly.pdbx_seq_one_letter_code
_entity_poly.pdbx_strand_id
1 'polypeptide(L)'
;MRKSPGPLLRPAMAAALLLAALCAPVRAEAAPPSPPSAEAVAPSPPAAEARRLPFTERYRATLHGGIFRAANTSISCRATGPRAAAACPAVRAGGKGTNGDFDMFYVDVDSDPHTYNSSRAEVRLPEGSRVTYARLYWGGNLRVGEQKPPKDNGRVLVAEPGGQYKALLADTVVGHRAAHGADAFQASADVTRLVRDSGSGLYTVAQVNVAMGRSTAGAWGGWTLVVAYENPGLPLRHLAVLDGFDALNSRTPQEIRLGGLRLARNGTGRAGLVAYDGDRGRTGDSFTVSTGPGSNTVLAGPGGPRDDVLNSTISEAGAPAPERVPSYAHTLGYDSDVFELGNALRRGGDHLAFRLVSQRDAAWAGVLFVVVDARQ
;
A
#
# COMPACT_ATOMS: atom_id res chain seq x y z
N MET A 1 -50.12 -30.99 -49.02
CA MET A 1 -50.76 -32.30 -49.37
C MET A 1 -50.43 -33.33 -48.30
N ARG A 2 -51.53 -33.95 -47.81
CA ARG A 2 -51.64 -35.21 -47.02
C ARG A 2 -50.94 -35.21 -45.63
N LYS A 3 -51.71 -35.12 -44.60
CA LYS A 3 -52.76 -35.93 -43.92
C LYS A 3 -52.13 -36.77 -42.81
N SER A 4 -52.54 -36.39 -41.59
CA SER A 4 -52.55 -37.23 -40.38
C SER A 4 -53.34 -38.53 -40.59
N PRO A 5 -53.25 -39.53 -39.73
CA PRO A 5 -54.12 -39.56 -38.57
C PRO A 5 -53.55 -40.15 -37.26
N GLY A 6 -54.13 -39.72 -36.13
CA GLY A 6 -54.07 -40.42 -34.85
C GLY A 6 -55.19 -41.46 -34.76
N PRO A 7 -55.75 -41.80 -33.59
CA PRO A 7 -55.19 -42.36 -32.35
C PRO A 7 -55.78 -43.76 -32.06
N LEU A 8 -55.31 -44.48 -31.04
CA LEU A 8 -56.09 -45.58 -30.45
C LEU A 8 -55.79 -45.72 -28.95
N LEU A 9 -56.80 -45.37 -28.18
CA LEU A 9 -56.99 -45.86 -26.79
C LEU A 9 -57.37 -47.34 -26.83
N ARG A 10 -56.93 -48.09 -25.82
CA ARG A 10 -57.73 -49.11 -25.13
C ARG A 10 -57.14 -49.56 -23.79
N PRO A 11 -58.00 -50.05 -22.88
CA PRO A 11 -57.82 -49.89 -21.45
C PRO A 11 -57.62 -51.20 -20.68
N ALA A 12 -57.35 -51.02 -19.39
CA ALA A 12 -57.74 -51.77 -18.21
C ALA A 12 -57.20 -53.22 -18.02
N MET A 13 -56.74 -53.47 -16.87
CA MET A 13 -57.52 -54.16 -15.85
C MET A 13 -56.74 -54.24 -14.52
N ALA A 14 -57.47 -53.96 -13.48
CA ALA A 14 -57.07 -54.09 -12.12
C ALA A 14 -56.85 -55.56 -11.74
N ALA A 15 -55.84 -55.84 -10.91
CA ALA A 15 -55.81 -57.01 -10.07
C ALA A 15 -55.24 -56.56 -8.71
N ALA A 16 -56.14 -56.53 -7.72
CA ALA A 16 -55.78 -56.34 -6.33
C ALA A 16 -55.20 -57.61 -5.77
N LEU A 17 -54.03 -57.55 -5.22
CA LEU A 17 -53.46 -58.60 -4.34
C LEU A 17 -53.15 -57.94 -3.00
N LEU A 18 -53.95 -58.25 -2.00
CA LEU A 18 -53.68 -57.97 -0.59
C LEU A 18 -52.50 -58.84 -0.16
N LEU A 19 -51.41 -58.22 0.23
CA LEU A 19 -50.36 -58.83 1.08
C LEU A 19 -50.29 -58.04 2.38
N ALA A 20 -50.72 -58.66 3.46
CA ALA A 20 -50.49 -58.19 4.81
C ALA A 20 -49.00 -58.32 5.11
N ALA A 21 -48.30 -57.22 5.26
CA ALA A 21 -46.93 -57.21 5.75
C ALA A 21 -46.91 -56.70 7.21
N LEU A 22 -46.35 -57.51 8.08
CA LEU A 22 -46.11 -57.20 9.48
C LEU A 22 -45.30 -55.90 9.65
N CYS A 23 -45.87 -54.92 10.34
CA CYS A 23 -45.15 -53.78 10.82
C CYS A 23 -44.26 -54.14 12.02
N ALA A 24 -42.96 -54.25 11.79
CA ALA A 24 -41.97 -54.13 12.85
C ALA A 24 -41.60 -52.66 13.00
N PRO A 25 -41.49 -52.08 14.21
CA PRO A 25 -41.09 -50.71 14.39
C PRO A 25 -39.60 -50.57 14.08
N VAL A 26 -39.26 -49.87 13.00
CA VAL A 26 -37.91 -49.40 12.70
C VAL A 26 -37.59 -48.33 13.74
N ARG A 27 -36.64 -48.58 14.60
CA ARG A 27 -36.05 -47.52 15.44
C ARG A 27 -35.35 -46.54 14.50
N ALA A 28 -35.86 -45.32 14.49
CA ALA A 28 -35.16 -44.22 13.86
C ALA A 28 -33.86 -43.95 14.65
N GLU A 29 -32.73 -44.28 14.06
CA GLU A 29 -31.41 -43.89 14.54
C GLU A 29 -31.32 -42.41 14.32
N ALA A 30 -31.12 -41.62 15.39
CA ALA A 30 -30.99 -40.19 15.33
C ALA A 30 -29.73 -39.84 14.47
N ALA A 31 -29.90 -39.06 13.42
CA ALA A 31 -28.79 -38.55 12.64
C ALA A 31 -27.80 -37.81 13.55
N PRO A 32 -26.48 -37.96 13.33
CA PRO A 32 -25.50 -37.21 14.12
C PRO A 32 -25.74 -35.70 13.95
N PRO A 33 -25.53 -34.91 15.03
CA PRO A 33 -25.71 -33.47 14.96
C PRO A 33 -24.78 -32.90 13.86
N SER A 34 -25.34 -32.10 12.98
CA SER A 34 -24.57 -31.36 11.97
C SER A 34 -23.49 -30.52 12.66
N PRO A 35 -22.26 -30.49 12.14
CA PRO A 35 -21.24 -29.64 12.71
C PRO A 35 -21.76 -28.18 12.70
N PRO A 36 -21.43 -27.38 13.75
CA PRO A 36 -21.86 -26.00 13.80
C PRO A 36 -21.37 -25.30 12.52
N SER A 37 -22.32 -24.72 11.80
CA SER A 37 -22.02 -23.85 10.66
C SER A 37 -21.04 -22.80 11.16
N ALA A 38 -19.84 -22.75 10.57
CA ALA A 38 -18.91 -21.66 10.82
C ALA A 38 -19.67 -20.37 10.45
N GLU A 39 -20.11 -19.65 11.47
CA GLU A 39 -20.66 -18.32 11.31
C GLU A 39 -19.56 -17.50 10.59
N ALA A 40 -19.86 -17.11 9.38
CA ALA A 40 -19.01 -16.20 8.63
C ALA A 40 -18.95 -14.92 9.48
N VAL A 41 -17.79 -14.70 10.14
CA VAL A 41 -17.54 -13.47 10.89
C VAL A 41 -17.70 -12.34 9.88
N ALA A 42 -18.77 -11.54 10.04
CA ALA A 42 -18.98 -10.37 9.23
C ALA A 42 -17.73 -9.50 9.30
N PRO A 43 -17.22 -8.96 8.17
CA PRO A 43 -16.05 -8.12 8.20
C PRO A 43 -16.30 -6.95 9.16
N SER A 44 -15.36 -6.76 10.10
CA SER A 44 -15.42 -5.64 11.03
C SER A 44 -15.54 -4.34 10.24
N PRO A 45 -16.35 -3.38 10.69
CA PRO A 45 -16.41 -2.08 10.03
C PRO A 45 -15.03 -1.43 10.03
N PRO A 46 -14.71 -0.57 9.03
CA PRO A 46 -13.45 0.16 9.00
C PRO A 46 -13.27 0.96 10.31
N ALA A 47 -12.03 1.05 10.77
CA ALA A 47 -11.70 1.80 11.98
C ALA A 47 -12.17 3.26 11.86
N ALA A 48 -12.64 3.83 12.96
CA ALA A 48 -12.97 5.25 13.00
C ALA A 48 -11.72 6.10 12.75
N GLU A 49 -11.87 7.20 12.01
CA GLU A 49 -10.76 8.10 11.71
C GLU A 49 -10.14 8.71 12.98
N ALA A 50 -8.82 8.60 13.09
CA ALA A 50 -8.05 9.27 14.13
C ALA A 50 -7.71 10.70 13.68
N ARG A 51 -7.85 11.67 14.57
CA ARG A 51 -7.49 13.07 14.29
C ARG A 51 -5.97 13.29 14.18
N ARG A 52 -5.18 12.44 14.78
CA ARG A 52 -3.72 12.48 14.77
C ARG A 52 -3.17 11.06 14.89
N LEU A 53 -2.12 10.78 14.14
CA LEU A 53 -1.36 9.55 14.26
C LEU A 53 0.12 9.91 14.37
N PRO A 54 0.67 10.02 15.61
CA PRO A 54 2.09 10.17 15.79
C PRO A 54 2.82 8.92 15.30
N PHE A 55 4.06 9.07 14.83
CA PHE A 55 4.85 7.92 14.39
C PHE A 55 5.07 6.94 15.53
N THR A 56 4.56 5.73 15.36
CA THR A 56 4.66 4.62 16.30
C THR A 56 5.13 3.37 15.58
N GLU A 57 5.69 2.46 16.35
CA GLU A 57 6.16 1.19 15.82
C GLU A 57 4.98 0.25 15.55
N ARG A 58 4.89 -0.26 14.33
CA ARG A 58 3.93 -1.27 13.89
C ARG A 58 4.50 -2.67 13.89
N TYR A 59 5.78 -2.77 13.59
CA TYR A 59 6.47 -4.04 13.52
C TYR A 59 7.92 -3.87 13.90
N ARG A 60 8.45 -4.82 14.65
CA ARG A 60 9.88 -4.95 14.95
C ARG A 60 10.27 -6.40 14.99
N ALA A 61 11.42 -6.72 14.42
CA ALA A 61 12.05 -8.03 14.54
C ALA A 61 13.57 -7.93 14.44
N THR A 62 14.25 -8.92 15.00
CA THR A 62 15.67 -9.17 14.73
C THR A 62 15.77 -10.59 14.20
N LEU A 63 16.05 -10.72 12.91
CA LEU A 63 16.04 -11.99 12.21
C LEU A 63 16.93 -11.95 10.96
N HIS A 64 17.25 -13.09 10.41
CA HIS A 64 17.85 -13.21 9.10
C HIS A 64 16.80 -12.88 8.06
N GLY A 65 16.95 -11.78 7.30
CA GLY A 65 15.94 -11.36 6.35
C GLY A 65 16.01 -9.90 5.93
N GLY A 66 14.86 -9.33 5.57
CA GLY A 66 14.77 -7.96 5.07
C GLY A 66 13.34 -7.43 4.98
N ILE A 67 13.24 -6.23 4.44
CA ILE A 67 11.96 -5.61 4.06
C ILE A 67 12.00 -5.33 2.56
N PHE A 68 10.92 -5.68 1.89
CA PHE A 68 10.64 -5.33 0.49
C PHE A 68 9.51 -4.31 0.44
N ARG A 69 9.56 -3.42 -0.55
CA ARG A 69 8.55 -2.39 -0.77
C ARG A 69 8.06 -2.45 -2.22
N ALA A 70 6.73 -2.56 -2.41
CA ALA A 70 6.05 -2.33 -3.68
C ALA A 70 5.15 -1.09 -3.55
N ALA A 71 5.14 -0.22 -4.56
CA ALA A 71 4.36 1.02 -4.49
C ALA A 71 3.96 1.52 -5.87
N ASN A 72 2.84 2.25 -5.96
CA ASN A 72 2.49 3.01 -7.15
C ASN A 72 1.56 4.19 -6.84
N THR A 73 1.45 5.13 -7.77
CA THR A 73 0.50 6.24 -7.71
C THR A 73 -0.89 5.82 -8.18
N SER A 74 -1.92 6.50 -7.69
CA SER A 74 -3.33 6.29 -8.08
C SER A 74 -3.87 7.41 -8.99
N ILE A 75 -3.09 8.48 -9.17
CA ILE A 75 -3.48 9.63 -9.96
C ILE A 75 -2.26 10.21 -10.70
N SER A 76 -2.48 10.85 -11.82
CA SER A 76 -1.43 11.50 -12.61
C SER A 76 -2.02 12.62 -13.46
N CYS A 77 -1.18 13.43 -14.10
CA CYS A 77 -1.65 14.47 -14.98
C CYS A 77 -2.43 13.93 -16.17
N ARG A 78 -3.40 14.72 -16.67
CA ARG A 78 -4.13 14.43 -17.89
C ARG A 78 -3.66 15.34 -19.01
N ALA A 79 -3.48 14.77 -20.19
CA ALA A 79 -3.15 15.51 -21.40
C ALA A 79 -4.42 16.12 -22.01
N THR A 80 -4.92 17.21 -21.44
CA THR A 80 -6.08 17.95 -21.95
C THR A 80 -5.62 19.26 -22.62
N GLY A 81 -5.78 19.32 -23.94
CA GLY A 81 -5.37 20.47 -24.75
C GLY A 81 -3.88 20.48 -25.15
N PRO A 82 -3.49 21.32 -26.13
CA PRO A 82 -2.19 21.22 -26.79
C PRO A 82 -0.97 21.38 -25.87
N ARG A 83 -1.04 22.28 -24.88
CA ARG A 83 0.07 22.52 -23.93
C ARG A 83 0.22 21.34 -22.95
N ALA A 84 -0.88 20.85 -22.40
CA ALA A 84 -0.86 19.70 -21.48
C ALA A 84 -0.51 18.40 -22.20
N ALA A 85 -0.91 18.23 -23.47
CA ALA A 85 -0.56 17.09 -24.29
C ALA A 85 0.96 16.94 -24.53
N ALA A 86 1.69 18.07 -24.58
CA ALA A 86 3.15 18.04 -24.68
C ALA A 86 3.83 17.92 -23.30
N ALA A 87 3.32 18.60 -22.27
CA ALA A 87 3.95 18.68 -20.96
C ALA A 87 3.72 17.44 -20.09
N CYS A 88 2.50 16.89 -20.04
CA CYS A 88 2.19 15.76 -19.17
C CYS A 88 3.01 14.51 -19.45
N PRO A 89 3.20 14.02 -20.71
CA PRO A 89 4.09 12.91 -20.99
C PRO A 89 5.54 13.16 -20.56
N ALA A 90 6.05 14.37 -20.79
CA ALA A 90 7.41 14.74 -20.40
C ALA A 90 7.58 14.74 -18.86
N VAL A 91 6.59 15.23 -18.14
CA VAL A 91 6.60 15.21 -16.66
C VAL A 91 6.54 13.77 -16.14
N ARG A 92 5.65 12.94 -16.65
CA ARG A 92 5.59 11.49 -16.29
C ARG A 92 6.93 10.78 -16.53
N ALA A 93 7.68 11.19 -17.54
CA ALA A 93 9.01 10.69 -17.85
C ALA A 93 10.13 11.29 -16.96
N GLY A 94 9.80 12.09 -15.95
CA GLY A 94 10.75 12.67 -15.01
C GLY A 94 11.05 14.16 -15.24
N GLY A 95 10.32 14.81 -16.14
CA GLY A 95 10.44 16.25 -16.37
C GLY A 95 9.95 17.10 -15.19
N LYS A 96 10.18 18.42 -15.26
CA LYS A 96 9.73 19.39 -14.27
C LYS A 96 8.23 19.61 -14.35
N GLY A 97 7.60 19.89 -13.22
CA GLY A 97 6.18 20.21 -13.07
C GLY A 97 5.68 19.74 -11.71
N THR A 98 4.64 20.37 -11.20
CA THR A 98 4.00 20.01 -9.94
C THR A 98 2.58 19.50 -10.20
N ASN A 99 2.00 18.79 -9.25
CA ASN A 99 0.63 18.30 -9.37
C ASN A 99 -0.40 19.43 -9.53
N GLY A 100 -0.13 20.63 -8.97
CA GLY A 100 -0.96 21.82 -9.12
C GLY A 100 -0.93 22.46 -10.52
N ASP A 101 0.06 22.13 -11.36
CA ASP A 101 0.18 22.66 -12.71
C ASP A 101 -0.78 21.99 -13.70
N PHE A 102 -1.30 20.83 -13.37
CA PHE A 102 -2.06 19.96 -14.28
C PHE A 102 -3.49 19.73 -13.82
N ASP A 103 -4.34 19.40 -14.79
CA ASP A 103 -5.58 18.71 -14.53
C ASP A 103 -5.24 17.23 -14.25
N MET A 104 -5.45 16.82 -13.02
CA MET A 104 -5.06 15.48 -12.53
C MET A 104 -6.23 14.52 -12.68
N PHE A 105 -5.93 13.31 -13.15
CA PHE A 105 -6.92 12.29 -13.41
C PHE A 105 -6.44 10.91 -12.94
N TYR A 106 -7.37 10.00 -12.74
CA TYR A 106 -7.10 8.66 -12.27
C TYR A 106 -6.12 7.91 -13.17
N VAL A 107 -5.20 7.20 -12.54
CA VAL A 107 -4.49 6.09 -13.16
C VAL A 107 -5.39 4.87 -13.09
N ASP A 108 -5.64 4.25 -14.23
CA ASP A 108 -6.44 3.05 -14.34
C ASP A 108 -5.80 2.09 -15.35
N VAL A 109 -5.35 0.92 -14.87
CA VAL A 109 -4.55 -0.04 -15.65
C VAL A 109 -5.28 -1.35 -15.90
N ASP A 110 -6.50 -1.45 -15.44
CA ASP A 110 -7.35 -2.61 -15.74
C ASP A 110 -8.56 -2.21 -16.59
N SER A 111 -9.40 -3.17 -16.90
CA SER A 111 -10.63 -2.99 -17.66
C SER A 111 -11.88 -3.26 -16.84
N ASP A 112 -11.78 -3.31 -15.51
CA ASP A 112 -12.93 -3.54 -14.64
C ASP A 112 -13.78 -2.27 -14.58
N PRO A 113 -15.02 -2.29 -15.07
CA PRO A 113 -15.88 -1.11 -15.08
C PRO A 113 -16.33 -0.67 -13.66
N HIS A 114 -16.03 -1.47 -12.65
CA HIS A 114 -16.36 -1.16 -11.25
C HIS A 114 -15.21 -0.48 -10.51
N THR A 115 -14.06 -0.29 -11.15
CA THR A 115 -12.95 0.49 -10.61
C THR A 115 -12.83 1.84 -11.34
N TYR A 116 -12.52 2.91 -10.62
CA TYR A 116 -12.25 4.22 -11.21
C TYR A 116 -10.76 4.56 -11.22
N ASN A 117 -9.96 3.88 -10.40
CA ASN A 117 -8.51 3.88 -10.49
C ASN A 117 -7.97 2.51 -10.12
N SER A 118 -6.85 2.17 -10.75
CA SER A 118 -6.07 0.97 -10.45
C SER A 118 -4.62 1.17 -10.88
N SER A 119 -3.69 0.57 -10.12
CA SER A 119 -2.28 0.52 -10.47
C SER A 119 -1.61 -0.71 -9.89
N ARG A 120 -0.45 -1.10 -10.44
CA ARG A 120 0.24 -2.35 -10.09
C ARG A 120 1.67 -2.11 -9.68
N ALA A 121 2.17 -2.95 -8.76
CA ALA A 121 3.58 -3.04 -8.44
C ALA A 121 3.97 -4.46 -8.04
N GLU A 122 5.18 -4.85 -8.40
CA GLU A 122 5.71 -6.17 -8.14
C GLU A 122 6.26 -6.28 -6.73
N VAL A 123 5.90 -7.35 -6.03
CA VAL A 123 6.59 -7.85 -4.84
C VAL A 123 7.60 -8.91 -5.31
N ARG A 124 8.87 -8.72 -4.99
CA ARG A 124 9.94 -9.66 -5.36
C ARG A 124 10.72 -10.05 -4.11
N LEU A 125 10.38 -11.21 -3.56
CA LEU A 125 11.06 -11.77 -2.40
C LEU A 125 12.18 -12.72 -2.86
N PRO A 126 13.36 -12.72 -2.21
CA PRO A 126 14.39 -13.71 -2.47
C PRO A 126 13.84 -15.14 -2.28
N GLU A 127 14.37 -16.08 -3.06
CA GLU A 127 14.00 -17.50 -2.91
C GLU A 127 14.25 -18.01 -1.49
N GLY A 128 13.35 -18.85 -0.97
CA GLY A 128 13.41 -19.36 0.39
C GLY A 128 12.94 -18.36 1.46
N SER A 129 12.41 -17.21 1.07
CA SER A 129 11.86 -16.23 2.01
C SER A 129 10.50 -16.62 2.54
N ARG A 130 10.23 -16.33 3.82
CA ARG A 130 8.93 -16.46 4.46
C ARG A 130 8.45 -15.10 4.97
N VAL A 131 7.27 -14.66 4.54
CA VAL A 131 6.69 -13.39 5.00
C VAL A 131 6.37 -13.47 6.50
N THR A 132 6.92 -12.54 7.25
CA THR A 132 6.69 -12.39 8.71
C THR A 132 5.68 -11.30 9.02
N TYR A 133 5.65 -10.25 8.20
CA TYR A 133 4.71 -9.14 8.32
C TYR A 133 4.50 -8.47 6.96
N ALA A 134 3.29 -8.04 6.66
CA ALA A 134 3.01 -7.20 5.51
C ALA A 134 1.88 -6.21 5.82
N ARG A 135 2.06 -4.96 5.38
CA ARG A 135 1.06 -3.91 5.56
C ARG A 135 0.90 -3.08 4.30
N LEU A 136 -0.34 -2.90 3.89
CA LEU A 136 -0.68 -2.01 2.80
C LEU A 136 -1.08 -0.64 3.38
N TYR A 137 -0.45 0.40 2.86
CA TYR A 137 -0.75 1.80 3.12
C TYR A 137 -1.31 2.44 1.86
N TRP A 138 -2.31 3.29 2.00
CA TRP A 138 -2.84 4.12 0.91
C TRP A 138 -3.30 5.46 1.44
N GLY A 139 -3.32 6.46 0.57
CA GLY A 139 -3.70 7.79 0.96
C GLY A 139 -3.74 8.76 -0.19
N GLY A 140 -4.21 9.95 0.09
CA GLY A 140 -4.30 11.00 -0.91
C GLY A 140 -5.02 12.25 -0.44
N ASN A 141 -5.22 13.17 -1.38
CA ASN A 141 -5.97 14.40 -1.19
C ASN A 141 -7.43 14.19 -1.61
N LEU A 142 -8.36 14.49 -0.70
CA LEU A 142 -9.80 14.37 -0.91
C LEU A 142 -10.43 15.61 -1.56
N ARG A 143 -9.69 16.72 -1.65
CA ARG A 143 -10.24 18.01 -2.10
C ARG A 143 -9.33 18.66 -3.14
N VAL A 144 -9.81 18.71 -4.37
CA VAL A 144 -9.13 19.36 -5.51
C VAL A 144 -10.16 20.12 -6.33
N GLY A 145 -10.55 19.63 -7.50
CA GLY A 145 -11.69 20.13 -8.27
C GLY A 145 -13.02 19.52 -7.78
N GLU A 146 -12.93 18.37 -7.14
CA GLU A 146 -14.02 17.68 -6.45
C GLU A 146 -13.72 17.51 -4.96
N GLN A 147 -14.71 17.12 -4.20
CA GLN A 147 -14.57 16.70 -2.81
C GLN A 147 -15.01 15.25 -2.69
N LYS A 148 -14.09 14.37 -2.32
CA LYS A 148 -14.40 12.96 -2.05
C LYS A 148 -14.98 12.78 -0.66
N PRO A 149 -15.93 11.84 -0.48
CA PRO A 149 -16.49 11.54 0.83
C PRO A 149 -15.46 10.78 1.69
N PRO A 150 -15.15 11.26 2.90
CA PRO A 150 -14.16 10.63 3.78
C PRO A 150 -14.53 9.23 4.24
N LYS A 151 -15.81 8.88 4.25
CA LYS A 151 -16.29 7.54 4.63
C LYS A 151 -15.66 6.41 3.78
N ASP A 152 -15.15 6.74 2.59
CA ASP A 152 -14.56 5.78 1.66
C ASP A 152 -13.04 5.64 1.84
N ASN A 153 -12.41 6.42 2.73
CA ASN A 153 -10.97 6.39 2.99
C ASN A 153 -10.46 5.03 3.48
N GLY A 154 -11.27 4.35 4.27
CA GLY A 154 -10.91 3.08 4.90
C GLY A 154 -11.11 1.84 4.00
N ARG A 155 -11.34 2.00 2.69
CA ARG A 155 -11.59 0.86 1.80
C ARG A 155 -10.85 0.98 0.49
N VAL A 156 -10.18 -0.10 0.10
CA VAL A 156 -9.61 -0.28 -1.25
C VAL A 156 -9.95 -1.67 -1.78
N LEU A 157 -9.69 -1.89 -3.05
CA LEU A 157 -9.69 -3.22 -3.65
C LEU A 157 -8.25 -3.68 -3.88
N VAL A 158 -7.97 -4.92 -3.57
CA VAL A 158 -6.65 -5.54 -3.76
C VAL A 158 -6.81 -6.84 -4.54
N ALA A 159 -5.98 -7.04 -5.56
CA ALA A 159 -5.80 -8.32 -6.21
C ALA A 159 -4.35 -8.75 -6.07
N GLU A 160 -4.14 -9.95 -5.53
CA GLU A 160 -2.86 -10.65 -5.53
C GLU A 160 -2.49 -11.15 -6.94
N PRO A 161 -1.25 -11.58 -7.17
CA PRO A 161 -0.81 -12.09 -8.46
C PRO A 161 -1.73 -13.20 -8.99
N GLY A 162 -2.35 -12.96 -10.16
CA GLY A 162 -3.32 -13.89 -10.77
C GLY A 162 -4.67 -14.00 -10.07
N GLY A 163 -4.91 -13.22 -9.01
CA GLY A 163 -6.16 -13.24 -8.23
C GLY A 163 -7.21 -12.25 -8.74
N GLN A 164 -8.36 -12.28 -8.08
CA GLN A 164 -9.48 -11.37 -8.30
C GLN A 164 -9.51 -10.28 -7.22
N TYR A 165 -10.13 -9.16 -7.49
CA TYR A 165 -10.31 -8.09 -6.52
C TYR A 165 -11.05 -8.56 -5.27
N LYS A 166 -10.48 -8.21 -4.12
CA LYS A 166 -11.04 -8.40 -2.79
C LYS A 166 -11.13 -7.04 -2.10
N ALA A 167 -12.23 -6.76 -1.42
CA ALA A 167 -12.33 -5.58 -0.60
C ALA A 167 -11.42 -5.72 0.62
N LEU A 168 -10.54 -4.74 0.81
CA LEU A 168 -9.69 -4.60 1.97
C LEU A 168 -10.17 -3.42 2.80
N LEU A 169 -10.44 -3.66 4.07
CA LEU A 169 -10.82 -2.62 5.03
C LEU A 169 -9.63 -2.27 5.90
N ALA A 170 -9.42 -0.97 6.10
CA ALA A 170 -8.38 -0.46 6.97
C ALA A 170 -8.64 -0.83 8.43
N ASP A 171 -7.59 -1.19 9.13
CA ASP A 171 -7.57 -1.26 10.59
C ASP A 171 -7.13 0.07 11.23
N THR A 172 -6.57 0.97 10.44
CA THR A 172 -6.13 2.30 10.85
C THR A 172 -6.45 3.31 9.76
N VAL A 173 -7.16 4.39 10.12
CA VAL A 173 -7.49 5.51 9.23
C VAL A 173 -7.16 6.82 9.94
N VAL A 174 -6.44 7.70 9.26
CA VAL A 174 -6.19 9.09 9.68
C VAL A 174 -6.70 9.99 8.57
N GLY A 175 -7.69 10.79 8.87
CA GLY A 175 -8.34 11.62 7.87
C GLY A 175 -8.46 13.08 8.26
N HIS A 176 -9.04 13.87 7.37
CA HIS A 176 -9.36 15.29 7.54
C HIS A 176 -8.19 16.15 8.03
N ARG A 177 -7.01 15.91 7.45
CA ARG A 177 -5.83 16.74 7.69
C ARG A 177 -5.83 17.91 6.75
N ALA A 178 -6.79 18.82 6.96
CA ALA A 178 -6.90 20.03 6.17
C ALA A 178 -5.72 20.96 6.46
N ALA A 179 -4.78 21.03 5.56
CA ALA A 179 -3.64 21.95 5.59
C ALA A 179 -3.22 22.30 4.17
N HIS A 180 -2.67 23.50 3.97
CA HIS A 180 -2.13 23.97 2.69
C HIS A 180 -3.11 23.87 1.50
N GLY A 181 -4.42 23.90 1.76
CA GLY A 181 -5.45 23.77 0.71
C GLY A 181 -5.88 22.33 0.39
N ALA A 182 -5.18 21.33 0.89
CA ALA A 182 -5.52 19.92 0.77
C ALA A 182 -6.40 19.43 1.93
N ASP A 183 -7.07 18.31 1.73
CA ASP A 183 -7.75 17.52 2.76
C ASP A 183 -7.17 16.10 2.69
N ALA A 184 -6.10 15.89 3.44
CA ALA A 184 -5.24 14.73 3.36
C ALA A 184 -5.69 13.59 4.25
N PHE A 185 -5.53 12.35 3.80
CA PHE A 185 -5.73 11.14 4.60
C PHE A 185 -4.67 10.09 4.33
N GLN A 186 -4.48 9.20 5.29
CA GLN A 186 -3.80 7.92 5.13
C GLN A 186 -4.59 6.82 5.82
N ALA A 187 -4.67 5.67 5.19
CA ALA A 187 -5.25 4.46 5.74
C ALA A 187 -4.29 3.29 5.56
N SER A 188 -4.44 2.26 6.39
CA SER A 188 -3.62 1.06 6.26
C SER A 188 -4.30 -0.17 6.82
N ALA A 189 -3.87 -1.34 6.37
CA ALA A 189 -4.35 -2.63 6.84
C ALA A 189 -3.22 -3.66 6.90
N ASP A 190 -3.27 -4.54 7.89
CA ASP A 190 -2.44 -5.73 7.93
C ASP A 190 -2.88 -6.71 6.83
N VAL A 191 -1.98 -7.01 5.93
CA VAL A 191 -2.18 -7.95 4.81
C VAL A 191 -1.20 -9.12 4.86
N THR A 192 -0.65 -9.39 6.05
CA THR A 192 0.38 -10.43 6.25
C THR A 192 -0.07 -11.79 5.73
N ARG A 193 -1.29 -12.19 6.03
CA ARG A 193 -1.84 -13.47 5.56
C ARG A 193 -1.96 -13.49 4.03
N LEU A 194 -2.55 -12.44 3.45
CA LEU A 194 -2.71 -12.33 2.00
C LEU A 194 -1.37 -12.46 1.27
N VAL A 195 -0.36 -11.69 1.70
CA VAL A 195 0.96 -11.69 1.04
C VAL A 195 1.74 -12.97 1.31
N ARG A 196 1.59 -13.58 2.49
CA ARG A 196 2.21 -14.88 2.80
C ARG A 196 1.69 -15.99 1.91
N ASP A 197 0.38 -16.01 1.69
CA ASP A 197 -0.28 -17.05 0.90
C ASP A 197 -0.06 -16.86 -0.60
N SER A 198 0.13 -15.62 -1.07
CA SER A 198 0.27 -15.28 -2.49
C SER A 198 1.72 -15.13 -2.96
N GLY A 199 2.65 -14.77 -2.06
CA GLY A 199 4.08 -14.66 -2.37
C GLY A 199 4.46 -13.50 -3.29
N SER A 200 5.51 -13.72 -4.08
CA SER A 200 6.03 -12.77 -5.07
C SER A 200 5.12 -12.65 -6.28
N GLY A 201 5.10 -11.47 -6.90
CA GLY A 201 4.39 -11.20 -8.15
C GLY A 201 3.75 -9.82 -8.17
N LEU A 202 2.95 -9.57 -9.19
CA LEU A 202 2.36 -8.27 -9.48
C LEU A 202 1.03 -8.10 -8.72
N TYR A 203 1.02 -7.26 -7.70
CA TYR A 203 -0.17 -6.88 -6.94
C TYR A 203 -0.85 -5.69 -7.57
N THR A 204 -2.19 -5.69 -7.57
CA THR A 204 -3.01 -4.57 -8.03
C THR A 204 -3.75 -3.95 -6.85
N VAL A 205 -3.70 -2.62 -6.74
CA VAL A 205 -4.53 -1.86 -5.80
C VAL A 205 -5.41 -0.91 -6.59
N ALA A 206 -6.70 -0.90 -6.26
CA ALA A 206 -7.71 -0.10 -6.92
C ALA A 206 -8.64 0.60 -5.91
N GLN A 207 -9.40 1.58 -6.37
CA GLN A 207 -10.37 2.32 -5.55
C GLN A 207 -9.73 3.12 -4.40
N VAL A 208 -8.52 3.63 -4.59
CA VAL A 208 -7.93 4.59 -3.64
C VAL A 208 -8.73 5.88 -3.72
N ASN A 209 -9.25 6.34 -2.58
CA ASN A 209 -10.17 7.49 -2.50
C ASN A 209 -9.41 8.82 -2.65
N VAL A 210 -9.09 9.21 -3.88
CA VAL A 210 -8.39 10.45 -4.22
C VAL A 210 -9.28 11.35 -5.07
N ALA A 211 -9.25 12.67 -4.84
CA ALA A 211 -9.96 13.64 -5.65
C ALA A 211 -9.20 13.92 -6.95
N MET A 212 -9.92 14.11 -8.05
CA MET A 212 -9.35 14.52 -9.33
C MET A 212 -9.64 15.98 -9.63
N GLY A 213 -8.92 16.55 -10.60
CA GLY A 213 -9.10 17.90 -11.07
C GLY A 213 -7.86 18.76 -10.87
N ARG A 214 -8.05 20.07 -10.74
CA ARG A 214 -6.97 21.04 -10.61
C ARG A 214 -7.21 21.99 -9.45
N SER A 215 -6.18 22.19 -8.62
CA SER A 215 -6.12 23.23 -7.59
C SER A 215 -4.66 23.58 -7.33
N THR A 216 -4.42 24.64 -6.57
CA THR A 216 -3.06 25.01 -6.15
C THR A 216 -2.42 23.99 -5.21
N ALA A 217 -3.23 23.26 -4.44
CA ALA A 217 -2.77 22.14 -3.60
C ALA A 217 -2.50 20.86 -4.40
N GLY A 218 -2.96 20.81 -5.65
CA GLY A 218 -2.83 19.64 -6.50
C GLY A 218 -3.61 18.41 -6.05
N ALA A 219 -3.74 17.46 -6.96
CA ALA A 219 -4.24 16.13 -6.66
C ALA A 219 -3.07 15.16 -6.55
N TRP A 220 -3.06 14.35 -5.51
CA TRP A 220 -2.01 13.38 -5.25
C TRP A 220 -2.56 12.20 -4.45
N GLY A 221 -1.90 11.08 -4.57
CA GLY A 221 -2.21 9.88 -3.83
C GLY A 221 -1.65 8.63 -4.46
N GLY A 222 -1.55 7.59 -3.65
CA GLY A 222 -1.00 6.32 -4.06
C GLY A 222 -1.05 5.30 -2.93
N TRP A 223 -0.32 4.20 -3.13
CA TRP A 223 -0.26 3.11 -2.17
C TRP A 223 1.15 2.51 -2.09
N THR A 224 1.47 1.98 -0.93
CA THR A 224 2.71 1.24 -0.67
C THR A 224 2.41 -0.02 0.13
N LEU A 225 2.92 -1.15 -0.35
CA LEU A 225 2.93 -2.43 0.34
C LEU A 225 4.34 -2.67 0.90
N VAL A 226 4.44 -2.72 2.22
CA VAL A 226 5.67 -3.03 2.95
C VAL A 226 5.62 -4.47 3.41
N VAL A 227 6.63 -5.27 3.05
CA VAL A 227 6.69 -6.72 3.32
C VAL A 227 7.98 -7.04 4.06
N ALA A 228 7.89 -7.41 5.34
CA ALA A 228 9.00 -7.97 6.08
C ALA A 228 9.03 -9.50 5.91
N TYR A 229 10.21 -10.03 5.70
CA TYR A 229 10.41 -11.46 5.47
C TYR A 229 11.66 -11.97 6.18
N GLU A 230 11.63 -13.23 6.58
CA GLU A 230 12.81 -13.97 7.01
C GLU A 230 13.35 -14.82 5.87
N ASN A 231 14.67 -14.99 5.86
CA ASN A 231 15.41 -15.85 4.94
C ASN A 231 16.75 -16.24 5.60
N PRO A 232 16.95 -17.51 5.95
CA PRO A 232 18.15 -17.95 6.64
C PRO A 232 19.47 -17.72 5.88
N GLY A 233 19.39 -17.54 4.56
CA GLY A 233 20.54 -17.22 3.71
C GLY A 233 21.00 -15.76 3.76
N LEU A 234 20.27 -14.89 4.47
CA LEU A 234 20.60 -13.47 4.59
C LEU A 234 21.26 -13.12 5.92
N PRO A 235 21.94 -11.97 6.03
CA PRO A 235 22.49 -11.48 7.29
C PRO A 235 21.44 -11.30 8.38
N LEU A 236 21.86 -11.39 9.65
CA LEU A 236 21.02 -11.02 10.80
C LEU A 236 20.80 -9.51 10.81
N ARG A 237 19.55 -9.06 10.88
CA ARG A 237 19.16 -7.66 10.77
C ARG A 237 18.09 -7.26 11.79
N HIS A 238 18.14 -6.01 12.20
CA HIS A 238 17.00 -5.35 12.82
C HIS A 238 16.09 -4.83 11.72
N LEU A 239 14.83 -5.21 11.79
CA LEU A 239 13.75 -4.76 10.92
C LEU A 239 12.75 -3.96 11.75
N ALA A 240 12.30 -2.83 11.24
CA ALA A 240 11.22 -2.05 11.86
C ALA A 240 10.34 -1.38 10.81
N VAL A 241 9.06 -1.30 11.11
CA VAL A 241 8.08 -0.48 10.37
C VAL A 241 7.41 0.44 11.37
N LEU A 242 7.45 1.72 11.08
CA LEU A 242 6.83 2.77 11.87
C LEU A 242 5.88 3.55 10.97
N ASP A 243 4.73 3.90 11.45
CA ASP A 243 3.80 4.74 10.73
C ASP A 243 3.25 5.86 11.60
N GLY A 244 2.89 6.92 10.93
CA GLY A 244 2.25 8.10 11.45
C GLY A 244 1.58 8.83 10.32
N PHE A 245 1.02 9.99 10.59
CA PHE A 245 0.54 10.88 9.53
C PHE A 245 0.50 12.31 10.04
N ASP A 246 1.45 13.11 9.59
CA ASP A 246 1.51 14.52 9.97
C ASP A 246 2.05 15.40 8.84
N ALA A 247 1.55 16.64 8.78
CA ALA A 247 2.03 17.63 7.84
C ALA A 247 3.43 18.10 8.24
N LEU A 248 4.32 18.13 7.29
CA LEU A 248 5.68 18.61 7.46
C LEU A 248 5.73 20.14 7.33
N ASN A 249 6.61 20.75 8.09
CA ASN A 249 6.92 22.17 7.95
C ASN A 249 8.31 22.50 8.50
N SER A 250 8.81 23.70 8.19
CA SER A 250 10.16 24.13 8.60
C SER A 250 10.33 24.33 10.12
N ARG A 251 9.23 24.57 10.85
CA ARG A 251 9.26 24.86 12.28
C ARG A 251 9.19 23.61 13.14
N THR A 252 8.49 22.59 12.67
CA THR A 252 8.29 21.33 13.35
C THR A 252 8.71 20.15 12.46
N PRO A 253 10.01 19.83 12.46
CA PRO A 253 10.49 18.65 11.75
C PRO A 253 9.85 17.39 12.34
N GLN A 254 9.62 16.39 11.49
CA GLN A 254 9.23 15.08 11.97
C GLN A 254 10.47 14.35 12.47
N GLU A 255 10.51 14.09 13.76
CA GLU A 255 11.56 13.26 14.37
C GLU A 255 11.02 11.88 14.72
N ILE A 256 11.75 10.85 14.31
CA ILE A 256 11.38 9.44 14.52
C ILE A 256 12.59 8.74 15.13
N ARG A 257 12.43 8.13 16.30
CA ARG A 257 13.51 7.45 17.03
C ARG A 257 13.22 5.95 17.14
N LEU A 258 14.24 5.18 16.81
CA LEU A 258 14.24 3.72 16.94
C LEU A 258 15.41 3.34 17.87
N GLY A 259 15.11 3.03 19.12
CA GLY A 259 16.08 2.65 20.15
C GLY A 259 16.16 1.13 20.36
N GLY A 260 17.03 0.70 21.26
CA GLY A 260 17.20 -0.71 21.63
C GLY A 260 17.78 -1.57 20.51
N LEU A 261 18.57 -0.97 19.61
CA LEU A 261 19.27 -1.65 18.54
C LEU A 261 20.65 -2.11 18.98
N ARG A 262 21.21 -3.09 18.28
CA ARG A 262 22.60 -3.51 18.39
C ARG A 262 23.20 -3.41 16.99
N LEU A 263 23.55 -2.19 16.59
CA LEU A 263 24.02 -1.90 15.23
C LEU A 263 25.45 -2.41 15.04
N ALA A 264 25.67 -3.10 13.93
CA ALA A 264 27.02 -3.51 13.53
C ALA A 264 27.85 -2.29 13.13
N ARG A 265 29.13 -2.27 13.52
CA ARG A 265 30.09 -1.25 13.04
C ARG A 265 30.38 -1.51 11.57
N ASN A 266 30.37 -0.47 10.76
CA ASN A 266 30.47 -0.56 9.30
C ASN A 266 29.42 -1.50 8.68
N GLY A 267 28.29 -1.71 9.38
CA GLY A 267 27.17 -2.48 8.87
C GLY A 267 26.49 -1.79 7.68
N THR A 268 25.69 -2.54 6.98
CA THR A 268 24.82 -2.01 5.92
C THR A 268 23.42 -1.76 6.46
N GLY A 269 22.68 -0.90 5.78
CA GLY A 269 21.29 -0.66 6.15
C GLY A 269 20.59 0.28 5.19
N ARG A 270 19.27 0.18 5.21
CA ARG A 270 18.36 0.98 4.38
C ARG A 270 17.26 1.56 5.23
N ALA A 271 16.78 2.73 4.83
CA ALA A 271 15.54 3.32 5.33
C ALA A 271 14.62 3.63 4.16
N GLY A 272 13.36 3.24 4.26
CA GLY A 272 12.34 3.60 3.29
C GLY A 272 11.39 4.63 3.87
N LEU A 273 11.01 5.61 3.07
CA LEU A 273 10.11 6.71 3.41
C LEU A 273 8.91 6.71 2.46
N VAL A 274 7.70 6.83 3.01
CA VAL A 274 6.49 7.14 2.23
C VAL A 274 6.02 8.52 2.63
N ALA A 275 5.82 9.38 1.64
CA ALA A 275 5.33 10.73 1.81
C ALA A 275 4.37 11.13 0.70
N TYR A 276 3.64 12.22 0.91
CA TYR A 276 2.63 12.72 0.00
C TYR A 276 2.81 14.21 -0.24
N ASP A 277 2.46 14.65 -1.44
CA ASP A 277 2.48 16.04 -1.90
C ASP A 277 3.89 16.68 -1.96
N GLY A 278 4.94 15.88 -2.12
CA GLY A 278 6.26 16.37 -2.44
C GLY A 278 6.33 16.86 -3.89
N ASP A 279 6.98 17.99 -4.12
CA ASP A 279 7.08 18.66 -5.41
C ASP A 279 8.51 18.64 -5.95
N ARG A 280 8.75 18.04 -7.09
CA ARG A 280 10.07 17.97 -7.73
C ARG A 280 10.61 19.37 -8.07
N GLY A 281 11.80 19.64 -7.54
CA GLY A 281 12.50 20.92 -7.79
C GLY A 281 12.17 22.02 -6.79
N ARG A 282 11.37 21.72 -5.77
CA ARG A 282 11.19 22.60 -4.62
C ARG A 282 12.18 22.24 -3.53
N THR A 283 13.38 22.80 -3.63
CA THR A 283 14.47 22.53 -2.68
C THR A 283 14.17 23.04 -1.28
N GLY A 284 14.72 22.37 -0.27
CA GLY A 284 14.57 22.68 1.14
C GLY A 284 14.06 21.50 1.97
N ASP A 285 13.84 20.37 1.32
CA ASP A 285 13.45 19.13 1.97
C ASP A 285 14.70 18.30 2.27
N SER A 286 14.78 17.78 3.48
CA SER A 286 15.91 16.96 3.88
C SER A 286 15.50 15.79 4.77
N PHE A 287 16.11 14.66 4.52
CA PHE A 287 15.98 13.47 5.34
C PHE A 287 17.34 13.11 5.91
N THR A 288 17.45 13.08 7.23
CA THR A 288 18.73 12.81 7.91
C THR A 288 18.58 11.68 8.90
N VAL A 289 19.70 11.00 9.17
CA VAL A 289 19.80 9.95 10.19
C VAL A 289 21.00 10.18 11.09
N SER A 290 20.84 9.86 12.37
CA SER A 290 21.89 9.92 13.40
C SER A 290 21.89 8.63 14.21
N THR A 291 23.09 8.15 14.58
CA THR A 291 23.30 7.03 15.53
C THR A 291 23.87 7.51 16.86
N GLY A 292 23.92 8.81 17.07
CA GLY A 292 24.43 9.44 18.29
C GLY A 292 24.95 10.85 18.06
N PRO A 293 25.45 11.52 19.11
CA PRO A 293 25.95 12.89 19.01
C PRO A 293 27.02 13.04 17.92
N GLY A 294 26.86 14.06 17.07
CA GLY A 294 27.81 14.38 15.99
C GLY A 294 27.85 13.40 14.81
N SER A 295 26.85 12.51 14.69
CA SER A 295 26.78 11.53 13.61
C SER A 295 25.67 11.80 12.57
N ASN A 296 25.28 13.06 12.39
CA ASN A 296 24.20 13.40 11.46
C ASN A 296 24.62 13.18 10.01
N THR A 297 23.90 12.31 9.30
CA THR A 297 24.12 11.97 7.90
C THR A 297 22.88 12.36 7.10
N VAL A 298 23.08 13.15 6.03
CA VAL A 298 22.00 13.46 5.07
C VAL A 298 21.82 12.28 4.14
N LEU A 299 20.60 11.76 4.06
CA LEU A 299 20.22 10.70 3.15
C LEU A 299 19.90 11.30 1.77
N ALA A 300 20.35 10.63 0.74
CA ALA A 300 20.06 10.94 -0.64
C ALA A 300 20.06 9.64 -1.46
N GLY A 301 19.34 9.62 -2.55
CA GLY A 301 19.24 8.46 -3.42
C GLY A 301 19.12 8.84 -4.89
N PRO A 302 19.03 7.86 -5.79
CA PRO A 302 18.87 8.10 -7.22
C PRO A 302 17.65 8.93 -7.58
N GLY A 303 16.56 8.81 -6.78
CA GLY A 303 15.34 9.57 -6.96
C GLY A 303 15.26 10.85 -6.15
N GLY A 304 16.08 11.02 -5.07
CA GLY A 304 15.98 12.14 -4.13
C GLY A 304 17.32 12.82 -3.90
N PRO A 305 17.56 14.03 -4.45
CA PRO A 305 18.70 14.86 -4.06
C PRO A 305 18.67 15.21 -2.58
N ARG A 306 19.82 15.66 -2.04
CA ARG A 306 19.99 15.94 -0.60
C ARG A 306 19.05 16.99 -0.03
N ASP A 307 18.57 17.89 -0.87
CA ASP A 307 17.76 19.06 -0.56
C ASP A 307 16.38 19.04 -1.25
N ASP A 308 16.02 17.90 -1.87
CA ASP A 308 14.77 17.68 -2.60
C ASP A 308 14.41 16.19 -2.51
N VAL A 309 14.29 15.67 -1.27
CA VAL A 309 14.02 14.25 -1.01
C VAL A 309 12.56 13.87 -1.18
N LEU A 310 11.65 14.86 -1.16
CA LEU A 310 10.22 14.71 -1.37
C LEU A 310 9.89 15.24 -2.79
N ASN A 311 10.30 14.49 -3.80
CA ASN A 311 10.30 14.96 -5.18
C ASN A 311 9.46 14.11 -6.13
N SER A 312 8.40 13.49 -5.56
CA SER A 312 7.45 12.68 -6.33
C SER A 312 8.10 11.52 -7.05
N THR A 313 8.85 10.68 -6.32
CA THR A 313 9.48 9.50 -6.90
C THR A 313 9.11 8.22 -6.17
N ILE A 314 9.24 7.10 -6.88
CA ILE A 314 9.26 5.77 -6.31
C ILE A 314 10.59 5.17 -6.70
N SER A 315 11.57 5.22 -5.80
CA SER A 315 12.95 4.84 -6.09
C SER A 315 13.50 3.79 -5.13
N GLU A 316 14.50 3.04 -5.60
CA GLU A 316 15.18 2.01 -4.82
C GLU A 316 16.68 2.33 -4.78
N ALA A 317 17.26 2.35 -3.60
CA ALA A 317 18.69 2.58 -3.47
C ALA A 317 19.48 1.30 -3.82
N GLY A 318 20.48 1.47 -4.66
CA GLY A 318 21.42 0.38 -4.99
C GLY A 318 20.87 -0.76 -5.84
N ALA A 319 19.62 -0.65 -6.34
CA ALA A 319 18.98 -1.65 -7.18
C ALA A 319 18.00 -1.00 -8.18
N PRO A 320 17.67 -1.68 -9.29
CA PRO A 320 16.56 -1.26 -10.13
C PRO A 320 15.25 -1.29 -9.32
N ALA A 321 14.42 -0.26 -9.52
CA ALA A 321 13.09 -0.23 -8.92
C ALA A 321 12.28 -1.47 -9.37
N PRO A 322 11.42 -2.04 -8.49
CA PRO A 322 10.50 -3.10 -8.89
C PRO A 322 9.60 -2.70 -10.05
N GLU A 323 9.12 -3.68 -10.80
CA GLU A 323 8.16 -3.44 -11.89
C GLU A 323 6.92 -2.72 -11.36
N ARG A 324 6.46 -1.72 -12.11
CA ARG A 324 5.25 -0.94 -11.83
C ARG A 324 4.44 -0.69 -13.08
N VAL A 325 3.13 -0.69 -12.97
CA VAL A 325 2.24 -0.32 -14.07
C VAL A 325 1.24 0.71 -13.55
N PRO A 326 1.31 1.96 -14.05
CA PRO A 326 2.34 2.51 -14.90
C PRO A 326 3.65 2.77 -14.15
N SER A 327 4.76 2.81 -14.86
CA SER A 327 6.11 3.04 -14.31
C SER A 327 6.56 4.51 -14.48
N TYR A 328 5.74 5.46 -14.04
CA TYR A 328 6.09 6.87 -14.14
C TYR A 328 7.32 7.21 -13.32
N ALA A 329 8.30 7.89 -13.92
CA ALA A 329 9.49 8.37 -13.24
C ALA A 329 9.20 9.58 -12.32
N HIS A 330 8.06 10.24 -12.52
CA HIS A 330 7.54 11.32 -11.70
C HIS A 330 6.06 11.03 -11.39
N THR A 331 5.76 10.83 -10.13
CA THR A 331 4.45 10.40 -9.64
C THR A 331 3.49 11.55 -9.32
N LEU A 332 3.99 12.81 -9.39
CA LEU A 332 3.21 14.01 -9.15
C LEU A 332 2.52 14.03 -7.76
N GLY A 333 3.34 14.01 -6.69
CA GLY A 333 2.87 14.16 -5.31
C GLY A 333 2.78 12.84 -4.52
N TYR A 334 3.44 11.78 -4.96
CA TYR A 334 3.57 10.56 -4.18
C TYR A 334 5.01 10.08 -4.12
N ASP A 335 5.56 9.96 -2.92
CA ASP A 335 6.91 9.51 -2.68
C ASP A 335 6.93 8.16 -1.96
N SER A 336 7.71 7.23 -2.48
CA SER A 336 8.01 5.97 -1.81
C SER A 336 9.44 5.56 -2.12
N ASP A 337 10.38 6.09 -1.35
CA ASP A 337 11.80 6.02 -1.66
C ASP A 337 12.57 5.24 -0.62
N VAL A 338 13.60 4.53 -1.07
CA VAL A 338 14.52 3.76 -0.22
C VAL A 338 15.91 4.35 -0.32
N PHE A 339 16.51 4.63 0.84
CA PHE A 339 17.82 5.27 0.99
C PHE A 339 18.80 4.32 1.67
N GLU A 340 20.06 4.31 1.20
CA GLU A 340 21.16 3.65 1.92
C GLU A 340 21.56 4.48 3.13
N LEU A 341 21.73 3.84 4.28
CA LEU A 341 22.18 4.49 5.50
C LEU A 341 23.70 4.72 5.53
N GLY A 342 24.44 3.91 4.80
CA GLY A 342 25.85 4.09 4.48
C GLY A 342 26.72 4.53 5.67
N ASN A 343 27.32 5.71 5.55
CA ASN A 343 28.24 6.27 6.54
C ASN A 343 27.62 6.49 7.94
N ALA A 344 26.31 6.56 8.07
CA ALA A 344 25.65 6.69 9.37
C ALA A 344 25.95 5.50 10.29
N LEU A 345 26.18 4.31 9.72
CA LEU A 345 26.43 3.07 10.46
C LEU A 345 27.91 2.78 10.76
N ARG A 346 28.84 3.67 10.37
CA ARG A 346 30.30 3.44 10.55
C ARG A 346 30.70 3.14 11.99
N ARG A 347 30.07 3.78 12.96
CA ARG A 347 30.39 3.62 14.38
C ARG A 347 29.55 2.55 15.08
N GLY A 348 28.52 2.01 14.41
CA GLY A 348 27.49 1.22 15.06
C GLY A 348 26.67 2.10 16.01
N GLY A 349 26.07 1.50 17.02
CA GLY A 349 25.27 2.22 18.00
C GLY A 349 24.11 1.37 18.55
N ASP A 350 23.24 2.01 19.30
CA ASP A 350 22.08 1.39 19.94
C ASP A 350 20.74 2.03 19.52
N HIS A 351 20.79 3.05 18.68
CA HIS A 351 19.59 3.73 18.18
C HIS A 351 19.82 4.35 16.80
N LEU A 352 18.71 4.63 16.13
CA LEU A 352 18.62 5.48 14.95
C LEU A 352 17.66 6.62 15.24
N ALA A 353 18.06 7.84 14.94
CA ALA A 353 17.19 9.01 15.00
C ALA A 353 17.09 9.61 13.61
N PHE A 354 15.90 9.54 13.04
CA PHE A 354 15.58 10.13 11.75
C PHE A 354 14.95 11.49 11.92
N ARG A 355 15.27 12.41 11.03
CA ARG A 355 14.67 13.74 11.00
C ARG A 355 14.32 14.11 9.57
N LEU A 356 13.05 14.39 9.34
CA LEU A 356 12.49 14.81 8.06
C LEU A 356 11.99 16.26 8.18
N VAL A 357 12.40 17.08 7.25
CA VAL A 357 12.05 18.51 7.16
C VAL A 357 11.52 18.80 5.78
N SER A 358 10.45 19.57 5.69
CA SER A 358 10.07 20.28 4.47
C SER A 358 9.99 21.77 4.75
N GLN A 359 10.66 22.59 3.94
CA GLN A 359 10.71 24.04 4.13
C GLN A 359 9.73 24.78 3.23
N ARG A 360 9.47 24.26 2.05
CA ARG A 360 8.71 24.95 1.00
C ARG A 360 7.54 24.14 0.47
N ASP A 361 7.57 22.85 0.67
CA ASP A 361 6.49 21.96 0.26
C ASP A 361 5.45 21.74 1.34
N ALA A 362 4.24 21.51 0.90
CA ALA A 362 3.12 21.09 1.73
C ALA A 362 3.06 19.57 1.76
N ALA A 363 4.03 18.92 2.36
CA ALA A 363 4.15 17.47 2.36
C ALA A 363 3.65 16.80 3.66
N TRP A 364 3.23 15.55 3.57
CA TRP A 364 2.86 14.71 4.69
C TRP A 364 3.76 13.47 4.75
N ALA A 365 4.33 13.18 5.92
CA ALA A 365 5.05 11.93 6.16
C ALA A 365 4.07 10.86 6.64
N GLY A 366 4.16 9.67 6.07
CA GLY A 366 3.24 8.56 6.33
C GLY A 366 3.87 7.30 6.91
N VAL A 367 4.99 6.83 6.36
CA VAL A 367 5.63 5.56 6.76
C VAL A 367 7.14 5.70 6.75
N LEU A 368 7.77 5.09 7.73
CA LEU A 368 9.20 4.83 7.78
C LEU A 368 9.42 3.33 8.01
N PHE A 369 10.22 2.68 7.17
CA PHE A 369 10.71 1.34 7.47
C PHE A 369 12.22 1.30 7.46
N VAL A 370 12.80 0.41 8.27
CA VAL A 370 14.25 0.33 8.48
C VAL A 370 14.71 -1.13 8.43
N VAL A 371 15.82 -1.35 7.74
CA VAL A 371 16.55 -2.61 7.71
C VAL A 371 18.01 -2.31 7.97
N VAL A 372 18.60 -2.82 9.05
CA VAL A 372 20.00 -2.57 9.41
C VAL A 372 20.66 -3.84 9.93
N ASP A 373 21.92 -4.05 9.59
CA ASP A 373 22.67 -5.19 10.08
C ASP A 373 22.81 -5.15 11.60
N ALA A 374 22.45 -6.26 12.24
CA ALA A 374 22.56 -6.45 13.67
C ALA A 374 23.98 -6.93 14.03
N ARG A 375 24.51 -6.45 15.15
CA ARG A 375 25.73 -6.99 15.73
C ARG A 375 25.42 -8.36 16.33
N GLN A 376 26.09 -9.38 15.88
CA GLN A 376 26.12 -10.71 16.50
C GLN A 376 26.74 -10.67 17.88
#